data_4670f28b5135e7152257b543a629e376
#
_entry.id   4670f28b5135e7152257b543a629e376
#
_cell.length_a   1.000
_cell.length_b   1.000
_cell.length_c   1.000
_cell.angle_alpha   90.00
_cell.angle_beta   90.00
_cell.angle_gamma   90.00
#
_symmetry.space_group_name_H-M   'P 1'
#
loop_
_entity.id
_entity.type
_entity.pdbx_description
1 polymer ?
#
loop_
_entity_poly.entity_id
_entity_poly.type
_entity_poly.pdbx_seq_one_letter_code
_entity_poly.pdbx_strand_id
1 'polypeptide(L)'
;KKAGHEVMPWMVQAIQEVVDLPLSLDTSNAAAIEAGLKVCKRKALINSTDATEERMNNMMPLAAKYNANLIALTLAKGGIPTSADARVELATERIFAAAEKFGVPIENLWLDPLVLTVNGNQDQAQQTINAVRFFKQLADPPPKTTCGLSNVSNQCPAELRHLLNRVFLIMMAGAGLDSAILDPLDHETMEAIRIIDKRDDSTPKGKLYLGIFDAYAAMEQYDTSQVDMSDPELKDIAKTVNIMQNKTLYAHGYLKL
;
A
#
# COMPACT_ATOMS: atom_id res chain seq x y z
N LYS A 1 28.40 12.75 11.87
CA LYS A 1 26.96 12.41 11.68
C LYS A 1 26.44 11.87 13.00
N LYS A 2 25.31 12.38 13.50
CA LYS A 2 24.64 11.79 14.69
C LYS A 2 24.20 10.36 14.36
N ALA A 3 24.30 9.46 15.33
CA ALA A 3 23.88 8.08 15.13
C ALA A 3 22.34 8.00 15.06
N GLY A 4 21.78 7.06 14.29
CA GLY A 4 20.34 6.93 14.09
C GLY A 4 19.54 6.76 15.38
N HIS A 5 20.12 6.10 16.39
CA HIS A 5 19.51 5.92 17.71
C HIS A 5 19.45 7.19 18.58
N GLU A 6 20.20 8.24 18.20
CA GLU A 6 20.10 9.57 18.83
C GLU A 6 19.10 10.47 18.09
N VAL A 7 19.02 10.34 16.77
CA VAL A 7 18.17 11.18 15.91
C VAL A 7 16.70 10.76 16.00
N MET A 8 16.42 9.47 15.96
CA MET A 8 15.05 8.95 15.93
C MET A 8 14.20 9.41 17.14
N PRO A 9 14.66 9.26 18.39
CA PRO A 9 13.88 9.72 19.54
C PRO A 9 13.65 11.24 19.53
N TRP A 10 14.62 12.02 19.09
CA TRP A 10 14.46 13.46 18.95
C TRP A 10 13.39 13.82 17.91
N MET A 11 13.41 13.17 16.75
CA MET A 11 12.37 13.38 15.70
C MET A 11 10.98 12.99 16.20
N VAL A 12 10.86 11.83 16.84
CA VAL A 12 9.58 11.35 17.42
C VAL A 12 9.03 12.36 18.42
N GLN A 13 9.86 12.84 19.35
CA GLN A 13 9.45 13.83 20.35
C GLN A 13 9.01 15.14 19.71
N ALA A 14 9.80 15.68 18.78
CA ALA A 14 9.47 16.95 18.09
C ALA A 14 8.16 16.85 17.29
N ILE A 15 7.91 15.74 16.60
CA ILE A 15 6.65 15.54 15.87
C ILE A 15 5.46 15.43 16.84
N GLN A 16 5.62 14.71 17.96
CA GLN A 16 4.56 14.54 18.95
C GLN A 16 4.21 15.83 19.73
N GLU A 17 4.98 16.90 19.61
CA GLU A 17 4.64 18.20 20.13
C GLU A 17 3.55 18.89 19.29
N VAL A 18 3.45 18.55 17.99
CA VAL A 18 2.57 19.24 17.04
C VAL A 18 1.45 18.35 16.48
N VAL A 19 1.59 17.01 16.57
CA VAL A 19 0.55 16.08 16.10
C VAL A 19 0.29 14.97 17.13
N ASP A 20 -0.98 14.62 17.32
CA ASP A 20 -1.42 13.51 18.16
C ASP A 20 -1.89 12.33 17.31
N LEU A 21 -1.00 11.81 16.45
CA LEU A 21 -1.25 10.68 15.57
C LEU A 21 -0.23 9.57 15.83
N PRO A 22 -0.58 8.28 15.57
CA PRO A 22 0.40 7.21 15.52
C PRO A 22 1.50 7.52 14.50
N LEU A 23 2.76 7.25 14.86
CA LEU A 23 3.89 7.51 13.98
C LEU A 23 4.38 6.23 13.32
N SER A 24 4.75 6.34 12.05
CA SER A 24 5.47 5.30 11.31
C SER A 24 6.98 5.58 11.39
N LEU A 25 7.71 4.64 11.99
CA LEU A 25 9.17 4.74 12.16
C LEU A 25 9.86 4.05 10.99
N ASP A 26 10.42 4.84 10.07
CA ASP A 26 10.98 4.35 8.82
C ASP A 26 12.51 4.36 8.84
N THR A 27 13.09 3.20 9.10
CA THR A 27 14.53 2.94 8.97
C THR A 27 14.85 1.45 9.01
N SER A 28 15.94 1.05 8.36
CA SER A 28 16.46 -0.32 8.47
C SER A 28 17.26 -0.59 9.76
N ASN A 29 17.57 0.44 10.55
CA ASN A 29 18.39 0.34 11.75
C ASN A 29 17.53 -0.03 12.97
N ALA A 30 17.64 -1.27 13.46
CA ALA A 30 16.88 -1.78 14.61
C ALA A 30 17.12 -0.97 15.90
N ALA A 31 18.34 -0.50 16.15
CA ALA A 31 18.65 0.31 17.33
C ALA A 31 17.95 1.69 17.27
N ALA A 32 17.82 2.27 16.07
CA ALA A 32 17.07 3.51 15.86
C ALA A 32 15.55 3.29 16.03
N ILE A 33 15.02 2.19 15.49
CA ILE A 33 13.61 1.79 15.71
C ILE A 33 13.35 1.66 17.22
N GLU A 34 14.15 0.88 17.92
CA GLU A 34 13.95 0.68 19.36
C GLU A 34 14.01 1.99 20.13
N ALA A 35 14.98 2.87 19.82
CA ALA A 35 15.09 4.17 20.45
C ALA A 35 13.86 5.06 20.22
N GLY A 36 13.29 5.03 19.01
CA GLY A 36 12.05 5.73 18.69
C GLY A 36 10.83 5.16 19.42
N LEU A 37 10.70 3.83 19.46
CA LEU A 37 9.59 3.15 20.13
C LEU A 37 9.52 3.49 21.63
N LYS A 38 10.68 3.66 22.30
CA LYS A 38 10.74 4.03 23.72
C LYS A 38 10.08 5.37 24.07
N VAL A 39 9.97 6.27 23.07
CA VAL A 39 9.43 7.63 23.29
C VAL A 39 8.12 7.88 22.55
N CYS A 40 7.59 6.89 21.83
CA CYS A 40 6.29 6.98 21.20
C CYS A 40 5.17 7.01 22.25
N LYS A 41 4.28 8.01 22.16
CA LYS A 41 3.09 8.15 23.03
C LYS A 41 1.94 7.24 22.60
N ARG A 42 1.85 6.94 21.32
CA ARG A 42 0.80 6.08 20.73
C ARG A 42 1.43 4.82 20.15
N LYS A 43 0.61 3.79 19.90
CA LYS A 43 1.03 2.56 19.24
C LYS A 43 1.65 2.89 17.88
N ALA A 44 2.97 2.70 17.77
CA ALA A 44 3.71 3.03 16.56
C ALA A 44 3.61 1.94 15.49
N LEU A 45 3.94 2.31 14.26
CA LEU A 45 4.10 1.42 13.13
C LEU A 45 5.60 1.32 12.78
N ILE A 46 6.17 0.14 12.81
CA ILE A 46 7.55 -0.11 12.36
C ILE A 46 7.52 -0.27 10.83
N ASN A 47 8.25 0.56 10.11
CA ASN A 47 8.43 0.45 8.66
C ASN A 47 9.91 0.19 8.36
N SER A 48 10.29 -1.03 8.05
CA SER A 48 9.59 -2.28 7.88
C SER A 48 10.49 -3.48 8.15
N THR A 49 9.96 -4.66 8.09
CA THR A 49 10.72 -5.90 7.85
C THR A 49 10.44 -6.44 6.45
N ASP A 50 11.39 -7.19 5.87
CA ASP A 50 11.10 -8.11 4.77
C ASP A 50 11.02 -9.55 5.29
N ALA A 51 10.74 -10.51 4.42
CA ALA A 51 10.63 -11.93 4.78
C ALA A 51 12.00 -12.65 4.84
N THR A 52 13.11 -11.92 4.99
CA THR A 52 14.41 -12.54 5.28
C THR A 52 14.54 -12.81 6.77
N GLU A 53 15.18 -13.92 7.12
CA GLU A 53 15.37 -14.32 8.53
C GLU A 53 16.09 -13.22 9.34
N GLU A 54 17.10 -12.59 8.76
CA GLU A 54 17.86 -11.52 9.41
C GLU A 54 16.96 -10.33 9.80
N ARG A 55 16.13 -9.85 8.86
CA ARG A 55 15.24 -8.69 9.09
C ARG A 55 14.14 -9.03 10.09
N MET A 56 13.52 -10.21 9.95
CA MET A 56 12.49 -10.66 10.88
C MET A 56 13.04 -10.83 12.29
N ASN A 57 14.23 -11.43 12.46
CA ASN A 57 14.88 -11.59 13.76
C ASN A 57 15.23 -10.24 14.41
N ASN A 58 15.41 -9.16 13.62
CA ASN A 58 15.70 -7.83 14.16
C ASN A 58 14.41 -7.04 14.49
N MET A 59 13.35 -7.16 13.73
CA MET A 59 12.17 -6.30 13.84
C MET A 59 11.00 -6.94 14.60
N MET A 60 10.76 -8.25 14.43
CA MET A 60 9.67 -8.94 15.12
C MET A 60 9.77 -8.86 16.67
N PRO A 61 10.96 -9.09 17.28
CA PRO A 61 11.10 -8.92 18.74
C PRO A 61 10.77 -7.51 19.22
N LEU A 62 11.08 -6.48 18.43
CA LEU A 62 10.75 -5.09 18.76
C LEU A 62 9.24 -4.84 18.67
N ALA A 63 8.60 -5.35 17.63
CA ALA A 63 7.14 -5.26 17.49
C ALA A 63 6.42 -5.93 18.67
N ALA A 64 6.85 -7.13 19.07
CA ALA A 64 6.29 -7.83 20.22
C ALA A 64 6.54 -7.07 21.54
N LYS A 65 7.80 -6.66 21.81
CA LYS A 65 8.21 -5.99 23.03
C LYS A 65 7.46 -4.68 23.30
N TYR A 66 7.21 -3.90 22.24
CA TYR A 66 6.59 -2.58 22.34
C TYR A 66 5.11 -2.59 21.92
N ASN A 67 4.53 -3.78 21.66
CA ASN A 67 3.18 -3.93 21.11
C ASN A 67 2.94 -3.00 19.90
N ALA A 68 3.94 -2.87 19.04
CA ALA A 68 3.89 -2.02 17.87
C ALA A 68 3.26 -2.75 16.67
N ASN A 69 2.68 -1.99 15.75
CA ASN A 69 2.35 -2.51 14.43
C ASN A 69 3.64 -2.68 13.60
N LEU A 70 3.63 -3.61 12.64
CA LEU A 70 4.80 -3.90 11.81
C LEU A 70 4.41 -4.09 10.36
N ILE A 71 4.96 -3.26 9.47
CA ILE A 71 4.89 -3.50 8.03
C ILE A 71 5.81 -4.66 7.70
N ALA A 72 5.25 -5.69 7.07
CA ALA A 72 5.96 -6.86 6.60
C ALA A 72 5.85 -6.98 5.08
N LEU A 73 6.98 -6.73 4.41
CA LEU A 73 7.08 -6.78 2.95
C LEU A 73 7.12 -8.24 2.48
N THR A 74 6.34 -8.58 1.46
CA THR A 74 6.44 -9.88 0.79
C THR A 74 7.65 -9.91 -0.16
N LEU A 75 8.83 -9.71 0.41
CA LEU A 75 10.14 -9.67 -0.24
C LEU A 75 11.06 -10.68 0.42
N ALA A 76 11.66 -11.55 -0.36
CA ALA A 76 12.66 -12.53 0.08
C ALA A 76 14.00 -12.31 -0.62
N LYS A 77 15.02 -13.11 -0.28
CA LYS A 77 16.34 -13.07 -0.96
C LYS A 77 16.25 -13.25 -2.48
N GLY A 78 15.23 -13.96 -2.97
CA GLY A 78 14.97 -14.16 -4.40
C GLY A 78 14.32 -12.98 -5.11
N GLY A 79 13.98 -11.90 -4.39
CA GLY A 79 13.26 -10.76 -4.91
C GLY A 79 11.77 -10.77 -4.54
N ILE A 80 10.98 -9.98 -5.26
CA ILE A 80 9.53 -9.89 -5.12
C ILE A 80 8.89 -11.06 -5.87
N PRO A 81 8.01 -11.86 -5.23
CA PRO A 81 7.27 -12.91 -5.93
C PRO A 81 6.40 -12.33 -7.05
N THR A 82 6.36 -13.00 -8.20
CA THR A 82 5.68 -12.49 -9.40
C THR A 82 4.18 -12.76 -9.44
N SER A 83 3.66 -13.65 -8.58
CA SER A 83 2.23 -13.95 -8.49
C SER A 83 1.64 -13.60 -7.12
N ALA A 84 0.33 -13.38 -7.08
CA ALA A 84 -0.40 -13.17 -5.82
C ALA A 84 -0.28 -14.38 -4.89
N ASP A 85 -0.41 -15.60 -5.42
CA ASP A 85 -0.29 -16.85 -4.65
C ASP A 85 1.09 -16.99 -4.00
N ALA A 86 2.17 -16.71 -4.74
CA ALA A 86 3.53 -16.77 -4.19
C ALA A 86 3.78 -15.70 -3.10
N ARG A 87 3.11 -14.54 -3.18
CA ARG A 87 3.13 -13.54 -2.10
C ARG A 87 2.38 -14.03 -0.86
N VAL A 88 1.26 -14.72 -1.05
CA VAL A 88 0.50 -15.38 0.03
C VAL A 88 1.32 -16.49 0.69
N GLU A 89 1.93 -17.36 -0.08
CA GLU A 89 2.81 -18.42 0.41
C GLU A 89 3.96 -17.84 1.24
N LEU A 90 4.62 -16.80 0.74
CA LEU A 90 5.68 -16.11 1.49
C LEU A 90 5.18 -15.50 2.79
N ALA A 91 3.99 -14.89 2.79
CA ALA A 91 3.38 -14.31 3.98
C ALA A 91 3.06 -15.39 5.02
N THR A 92 2.45 -16.50 4.63
CA THR A 92 2.04 -17.57 5.54
C THR A 92 3.22 -18.38 6.04
N GLU A 93 4.11 -18.84 5.17
CA GLU A 93 5.19 -19.75 5.54
C GLU A 93 6.33 -19.05 6.28
N ARG A 94 6.55 -17.75 6.06
CA ARG A 94 7.67 -17.03 6.68
C ARG A 94 7.25 -15.94 7.64
N ILE A 95 6.38 -15.00 7.19
CA ILE A 95 6.02 -13.84 8.01
C ILE A 95 5.17 -14.29 9.20
N PHE A 96 4.12 -15.10 8.98
CA PHE A 96 3.27 -15.58 10.07
C PHE A 96 4.01 -16.53 11.01
N ALA A 97 4.83 -17.45 10.47
CA ALA A 97 5.66 -18.32 11.30
C ALA A 97 6.64 -17.53 12.18
N ALA A 98 7.22 -16.45 11.65
CA ALA A 98 8.07 -15.57 12.46
C ALA A 98 7.24 -14.77 13.49
N ALA A 99 6.06 -14.29 13.12
CA ALA A 99 5.17 -13.58 14.04
C ALA A 99 4.76 -14.48 15.23
N GLU A 100 4.38 -15.73 14.96
CA GLU A 100 4.09 -16.73 15.99
C GLU A 100 5.31 -16.98 16.88
N LYS A 101 6.48 -17.23 16.28
CA LYS A 101 7.75 -17.45 17.01
C LYS A 101 8.09 -16.34 17.97
N PHE A 102 7.85 -15.07 17.59
CA PHE A 102 8.20 -13.90 18.38
C PHE A 102 7.03 -13.32 19.18
N GLY A 103 5.83 -13.88 19.08
CA GLY A 103 4.65 -13.43 19.79
C GLY A 103 4.09 -12.10 19.27
N VAL A 104 4.18 -11.85 17.96
CA VAL A 104 3.54 -10.69 17.30
C VAL A 104 2.13 -11.10 16.88
N PRO A 105 1.07 -10.43 17.39
CA PRO A 105 -0.31 -10.70 16.96
C PRO A 105 -0.50 -10.44 15.46
N ILE A 106 -1.29 -11.28 14.79
CA ILE A 106 -1.54 -11.14 13.34
C ILE A 106 -2.20 -9.80 13.00
N GLU A 107 -3.09 -9.29 13.85
CA GLU A 107 -3.72 -7.98 13.68
C GLU A 107 -2.74 -6.79 13.78
N ASN A 108 -1.54 -7.02 14.30
CA ASN A 108 -0.46 -6.03 14.33
C ASN A 108 0.41 -6.07 13.06
N LEU A 109 0.26 -7.09 12.22
CA LEU A 109 0.96 -7.17 10.94
C LEU A 109 0.23 -6.35 9.87
N TRP A 110 1.03 -5.58 9.13
CA TRP A 110 0.59 -4.79 7.98
C TRP A 110 1.31 -5.34 6.74
N LEU A 111 0.66 -6.26 6.02
CA LEU A 111 1.27 -6.91 4.87
C LEU A 111 1.36 -5.94 3.69
N ASP A 112 2.54 -5.80 3.12
CA ASP A 112 2.78 -5.04 1.89
C ASP A 112 3.07 -6.02 0.75
N PRO A 113 2.18 -6.10 -0.27
CA PRO A 113 2.37 -6.98 -1.43
C PRO A 113 3.50 -6.51 -2.35
N LEU A 114 4.02 -5.30 -2.15
CA LEU A 114 4.96 -4.57 -2.99
C LEU A 114 4.38 -4.20 -4.36
N VAL A 115 4.25 -2.90 -4.56
CA VAL A 115 3.79 -2.31 -5.81
C VAL A 115 4.97 -2.16 -6.76
N LEU A 116 4.83 -2.68 -7.98
CA LEU A 116 5.76 -2.46 -9.07
C LEU A 116 5.19 -1.44 -10.06
N THR A 117 6.08 -0.74 -10.75
CA THR A 117 5.68 0.27 -11.73
C THR A 117 5.02 -0.36 -12.95
N VAL A 118 3.97 0.29 -13.49
CA VAL A 118 3.36 -0.11 -14.75
C VAL A 118 4.33 0.01 -15.94
N ASN A 119 5.36 0.83 -15.80
CA ASN A 119 6.42 0.93 -16.80
C ASN A 119 7.32 -0.31 -16.77
N GLY A 120 7.02 -1.27 -17.63
CA GLY A 120 7.75 -2.53 -17.75
C GLY A 120 7.27 -3.69 -16.86
N ASN A 121 6.32 -3.44 -15.93
CA ASN A 121 5.75 -4.49 -15.05
C ASN A 121 4.22 -4.34 -14.90
N GLN A 122 3.55 -3.96 -15.95
CA GLN A 122 2.12 -3.62 -15.93
C GLN A 122 1.24 -4.76 -15.41
N ASP A 123 1.55 -6.01 -15.75
CA ASP A 123 0.85 -7.20 -15.28
C ASP A 123 0.85 -7.34 -13.76
N GLN A 124 1.87 -6.77 -13.09
CA GLN A 124 2.01 -6.82 -11.65
C GLN A 124 0.97 -5.98 -10.90
N ALA A 125 0.31 -5.02 -11.56
CA ALA A 125 -0.77 -4.26 -10.94
C ALA A 125 -1.90 -5.18 -10.47
N GLN A 126 -2.36 -6.10 -11.33
CA GLN A 126 -3.40 -7.08 -10.96
C GLN A 126 -2.91 -8.12 -9.94
N GLN A 127 -1.65 -8.54 -10.03
CA GLN A 127 -1.08 -9.47 -9.03
C GLN A 127 -1.03 -8.83 -7.64
N THR A 128 -0.70 -7.55 -7.56
CA THR A 128 -0.67 -6.79 -6.30
C THR A 128 -2.08 -6.65 -5.71
N ILE A 129 -3.08 -6.30 -6.53
CA ILE A 129 -4.49 -6.21 -6.11
C ILE A 129 -4.99 -7.55 -5.59
N ASN A 130 -4.72 -8.64 -6.30
CA ASN A 130 -5.14 -9.98 -5.89
C ASN A 130 -4.44 -10.42 -4.59
N ALA A 131 -3.17 -10.08 -4.41
CA ALA A 131 -2.46 -10.37 -3.16
C ALA A 131 -3.13 -9.69 -1.96
N VAL A 132 -3.55 -8.41 -2.09
CA VAL A 132 -4.32 -7.72 -1.02
C VAL A 132 -5.59 -8.48 -0.67
N ARG A 133 -6.39 -8.90 -1.67
CA ARG A 133 -7.60 -9.69 -1.44
C ARG A 133 -7.33 -10.97 -0.66
N PHE A 134 -6.30 -11.70 -1.06
CA PHE A 134 -5.95 -12.98 -0.44
C PHE A 134 -5.42 -12.77 0.98
N PHE A 135 -4.63 -11.72 1.23
CA PHE A 135 -4.16 -11.41 2.58
C PHE A 135 -5.32 -11.20 3.56
N LYS A 136 -6.43 -10.61 3.12
CA LYS A 136 -7.62 -10.41 3.95
C LYS A 136 -8.35 -11.70 4.33
N GLN A 137 -7.98 -12.83 3.74
CA GLN A 137 -8.59 -14.15 3.98
C GLN A 137 -7.69 -15.08 4.80
N LEU A 138 -6.48 -14.64 5.19
CA LEU A 138 -5.48 -15.52 5.81
C LEU A 138 -5.71 -15.82 7.29
N ALA A 139 -6.45 -14.99 8.01
CA ALA A 139 -6.71 -15.14 9.44
C ALA A 139 -8.01 -14.42 9.84
N ASP A 140 -8.49 -14.69 11.06
CA ASP A 140 -9.59 -14.00 11.72
C ASP A 140 -9.17 -13.63 13.16
N PRO A 141 -8.96 -12.33 13.48
CA PRO A 141 -9.05 -11.17 12.58
C PRO A 141 -7.95 -11.16 11.50
N PRO A 142 -8.23 -10.60 10.31
CA PRO A 142 -7.25 -10.59 9.23
C PRO A 142 -6.09 -9.62 9.51
N PRO A 143 -4.89 -9.86 8.92
CA PRO A 143 -3.82 -8.87 8.95
C PRO A 143 -4.28 -7.58 8.27
N LYS A 144 -3.66 -6.46 8.65
CA LYS A 144 -3.82 -5.21 7.90
C LYS A 144 -3.00 -5.28 6.62
N THR A 145 -3.35 -4.42 5.66
CA THR A 145 -2.65 -4.31 4.40
C THR A 145 -2.22 -2.88 4.13
N THR A 146 -1.06 -2.70 3.52
CA THR A 146 -0.52 -1.39 3.16
C THR A 146 0.27 -1.47 1.85
N CYS A 147 0.56 -0.32 1.25
CA CYS A 147 1.47 -0.25 0.10
C CYS A 147 2.12 1.13 -0.04
N GLY A 148 3.28 1.16 -0.69
CA GLY A 148 3.88 2.40 -1.20
C GLY A 148 3.24 2.76 -2.54
N LEU A 149 2.21 3.62 -2.54
CA LEU A 149 1.36 3.88 -3.70
C LEU A 149 2.13 4.40 -4.92
N SER A 150 3.02 5.36 -4.72
CA SER A 150 3.74 6.03 -5.83
C SER A 150 4.65 5.11 -6.64
N ASN A 151 4.92 3.89 -6.14
CA ASN A 151 5.69 2.90 -6.89
C ASN A 151 5.01 2.48 -8.19
N VAL A 152 3.67 2.47 -8.27
CA VAL A 152 2.93 2.11 -9.49
C VAL A 152 3.28 3.02 -10.68
N SER A 153 3.59 4.28 -10.40
CA SER A 153 3.93 5.29 -11.41
C SER A 153 5.43 5.64 -11.46
N ASN A 154 6.28 4.87 -10.79
CA ASN A 154 7.72 5.11 -10.82
C ASN A 154 8.26 5.04 -12.25
N GLN A 155 9.15 5.98 -12.62
CA GLN A 155 9.68 6.14 -13.98
C GLN A 155 8.64 6.48 -15.07
N CYS A 156 7.39 6.78 -14.70
CA CYS A 156 6.42 7.34 -15.62
C CYS A 156 6.58 8.87 -15.72
N PRO A 157 6.15 9.51 -16.83
CA PRO A 157 6.10 10.96 -16.95
C PRO A 157 5.35 11.61 -15.81
N ALA A 158 5.83 12.76 -15.33
CA ALA A 158 5.32 13.41 -14.12
C ALA A 158 3.81 13.72 -14.22
N GLU A 159 3.35 14.15 -15.40
CA GLU A 159 1.95 14.47 -15.69
C GLU A 159 0.99 13.26 -15.64
N LEU A 160 1.51 12.03 -15.71
CA LEU A 160 0.70 10.81 -15.63
C LEU A 160 0.61 10.23 -14.22
N ARG A 161 1.56 10.60 -13.34
CA ARG A 161 1.73 9.92 -12.05
C ARG A 161 0.53 10.04 -11.13
N HIS A 162 -0.04 11.25 -11.02
CA HIS A 162 -1.21 11.49 -10.16
C HIS A 162 -2.40 10.64 -10.58
N LEU A 163 -2.67 10.54 -11.88
CA LEU A 163 -3.78 9.74 -12.40
C LEU A 163 -3.54 8.24 -12.20
N LEU A 164 -2.33 7.74 -12.50
CA LEU A 164 -1.95 6.34 -12.26
C LEU A 164 -2.08 5.97 -10.78
N ASN A 165 -1.55 6.80 -9.88
CA ASN A 165 -1.63 6.59 -8.44
C ASN A 165 -3.08 6.54 -7.96
N ARG A 166 -3.89 7.52 -8.36
CA ARG A 166 -5.29 7.67 -7.94
C ARG A 166 -6.15 6.49 -8.38
N VAL A 167 -6.09 6.11 -9.65
CA VAL A 167 -6.88 4.98 -10.18
C VAL A 167 -6.46 3.67 -9.52
N PHE A 168 -5.15 3.44 -9.38
CA PHE A 168 -4.66 2.24 -8.71
C PHE A 168 -5.09 2.18 -7.24
N LEU A 169 -5.05 3.32 -6.53
CA LEU A 169 -5.51 3.39 -5.13
C LEU A 169 -6.98 3.00 -4.99
N ILE A 170 -7.85 3.47 -5.89
CA ILE A 170 -9.29 3.13 -5.87
C ILE A 170 -9.50 1.62 -6.03
N MET A 171 -8.78 1.00 -6.98
CA MET A 171 -8.84 -0.45 -7.19
C MET A 171 -8.33 -1.23 -5.98
N MET A 172 -7.21 -0.80 -5.41
CA MET A 172 -6.63 -1.42 -4.22
C MET A 172 -7.55 -1.29 -3.00
N ALA A 173 -8.18 -0.12 -2.82
CA ALA A 173 -9.15 0.11 -1.74
C ALA A 173 -10.36 -0.81 -1.88
N GLY A 174 -10.92 -0.97 -3.10
CA GLY A 174 -11.98 -1.94 -3.38
C GLY A 174 -11.54 -3.39 -3.09
N ALA A 175 -10.30 -3.73 -3.33
CA ALA A 175 -9.74 -5.05 -3.00
C ALA A 175 -9.51 -5.27 -1.49
N GLY A 176 -9.70 -4.26 -0.64
CA GLY A 176 -9.57 -4.36 0.81
C GLY A 176 -8.26 -3.81 1.39
N LEU A 177 -7.56 -2.92 0.66
CA LEU A 177 -6.39 -2.22 1.19
C LEU A 177 -6.79 -1.34 2.38
N ASP A 178 -6.13 -1.52 3.53
CA ASP A 178 -6.42 -0.75 4.75
C ASP A 178 -5.71 0.61 4.77
N SER A 179 -4.55 0.74 4.15
CA SER A 179 -3.78 1.99 4.12
C SER A 179 -2.83 2.08 2.94
N ALA A 180 -2.35 3.29 2.65
CA ALA A 180 -1.30 3.52 1.66
C ALA A 180 -0.33 4.61 2.15
N ILE A 181 0.95 4.45 1.84
CA ILE A 181 1.94 5.52 1.94
C ILE A 181 1.81 6.35 0.66
N LEU A 182 1.36 7.58 0.78
CA LEU A 182 1.07 8.47 -0.35
C LEU A 182 1.40 9.93 -0.01
N ASP A 183 1.39 10.77 -1.03
CA ASP A 183 1.55 12.22 -0.87
C ASP A 183 0.22 12.87 -0.44
N PRO A 184 0.10 13.38 0.80
CA PRO A 184 -1.12 14.04 1.26
C PRO A 184 -1.39 15.40 0.60
N LEU A 185 -0.42 15.94 -0.14
CA LEU A 185 -0.56 17.18 -0.90
C LEU A 185 -1.11 16.96 -2.31
N ASP A 186 -1.23 15.71 -2.75
CA ASP A 186 -1.96 15.37 -3.97
C ASP A 186 -3.48 15.49 -3.73
N HIS A 187 -4.00 16.70 -3.99
CA HIS A 187 -5.41 17.04 -3.72
C HIS A 187 -6.40 16.15 -4.45
N GLU A 188 -6.08 15.72 -5.69
CA GLU A 188 -6.96 14.86 -6.46
C GLU A 188 -7.02 13.44 -5.91
N THR A 189 -5.89 12.91 -5.44
CA THR A 189 -5.85 11.62 -4.73
C THR A 189 -6.59 11.71 -3.40
N MET A 190 -6.45 12.81 -2.64
CA MET A 190 -7.20 13.03 -1.40
C MET A 190 -8.69 13.24 -1.64
N GLU A 191 -9.08 13.83 -2.79
CA GLU A 191 -10.50 13.93 -3.20
C GLU A 191 -11.06 12.54 -3.50
N ALA A 192 -10.34 11.70 -4.25
CA ALA A 192 -10.77 10.33 -4.54
C ALA A 192 -11.01 9.50 -3.26
N ILE A 193 -10.12 9.62 -2.27
CA ILE A 193 -10.29 8.98 -0.96
C ILE A 193 -11.58 9.46 -0.29
N ARG A 194 -11.85 10.78 -0.29
CA ARG A 194 -13.08 11.33 0.31
C ARG A 194 -14.35 10.88 -0.41
N ILE A 195 -14.31 10.78 -1.74
CA ILE A 195 -15.43 10.27 -2.54
C ILE A 195 -15.75 8.83 -2.14
N ILE A 196 -14.75 7.97 -2.03
CA ILE A 196 -14.91 6.56 -1.64
C ILE A 196 -15.42 6.45 -0.20
N ASP A 197 -14.80 7.16 0.75
CA ASP A 197 -15.13 7.13 2.17
C ASP A 197 -16.57 7.59 2.43
N LYS A 198 -17.01 8.67 1.77
CA LYS A 198 -18.37 9.22 1.91
C LYS A 198 -19.39 8.61 0.96
N ARG A 199 -18.97 7.76 0.04
CA ARG A 199 -19.83 7.21 -1.03
C ARG A 199 -20.49 8.32 -1.85
N ASP A 200 -19.73 9.39 -2.20
CA ASP A 200 -20.25 10.56 -2.90
C ASP A 200 -20.38 10.30 -4.41
N ASP A 201 -21.60 10.03 -4.86
CA ASP A 201 -21.98 9.81 -6.28
C ASP A 201 -22.60 11.06 -6.94
N SER A 202 -22.49 12.24 -6.33
CA SER A 202 -23.12 13.47 -6.80
C SER A 202 -22.57 13.97 -8.14
N THR A 203 -21.36 13.55 -8.52
CA THR A 203 -20.69 13.93 -9.77
C THR A 203 -20.46 12.73 -10.69
N PRO A 204 -20.32 12.93 -12.02
CA PRO A 204 -19.94 11.85 -12.93
C PRO A 204 -18.61 11.16 -12.54
N LYS A 205 -17.61 11.92 -12.11
CA LYS A 205 -16.34 11.41 -11.57
C LYS A 205 -16.56 10.55 -10.33
N GLY A 206 -17.38 11.04 -9.39
CA GLY A 206 -17.71 10.29 -8.17
C GLY A 206 -18.37 8.95 -8.47
N LYS A 207 -19.35 8.93 -9.39
CA LYS A 207 -20.00 7.70 -9.86
C LYS A 207 -18.99 6.73 -10.46
N LEU A 208 -18.07 7.23 -11.28
CA LEU A 208 -17.04 6.40 -11.92
C LEU A 208 -16.10 5.80 -10.87
N TYR A 209 -15.63 6.58 -9.91
CA TYR A 209 -14.75 6.10 -8.83
C TYR A 209 -15.43 5.04 -7.96
N LEU A 210 -16.69 5.27 -7.59
CA LEU A 210 -17.47 4.30 -6.83
C LEU A 210 -17.73 3.03 -7.62
N GLY A 211 -18.04 3.15 -8.92
CA GLY A 211 -18.20 1.99 -9.80
C GLY A 211 -16.93 1.14 -9.90
N ILE A 212 -15.75 1.77 -10.01
CA ILE A 212 -14.46 1.07 -10.00
C ILE A 212 -14.25 0.39 -8.65
N PHE A 213 -14.42 1.12 -7.55
CA PHE A 213 -14.28 0.58 -6.19
C PHE A 213 -15.20 -0.64 -5.97
N ASP A 214 -16.49 -0.52 -6.31
CA ASP A 214 -17.48 -1.57 -6.09
C ASP A 214 -17.21 -2.83 -6.94
N ALA A 215 -16.78 -2.67 -8.18
CA ALA A 215 -16.38 -3.79 -9.03
C ALA A 215 -15.22 -4.57 -8.38
N TYR A 216 -14.20 -3.83 -7.88
CA TYR A 216 -13.06 -4.48 -7.21
C TYR A 216 -13.42 -5.09 -5.86
N ALA A 217 -14.38 -4.51 -5.13
CA ALA A 217 -14.95 -5.10 -3.92
C ALA A 217 -15.74 -6.39 -4.22
N ALA A 218 -16.40 -6.45 -5.37
CA ALA A 218 -17.09 -7.64 -5.87
C ALA A 218 -16.14 -8.68 -6.50
N MET A 219 -14.82 -8.47 -6.48
CA MET A 219 -13.79 -9.28 -7.15
C MET A 219 -13.92 -9.30 -8.69
N GLU A 220 -14.50 -8.28 -9.26
CA GLU A 220 -14.70 -8.13 -10.71
C GLU A 220 -13.76 -7.07 -11.30
N GLN A 221 -13.62 -7.08 -12.62
CA GLN A 221 -13.00 -6.00 -13.36
C GLN A 221 -14.06 -4.95 -13.70
N TYR A 222 -13.71 -3.67 -13.62
CA TYR A 222 -14.64 -2.62 -14.04
C TYR A 222 -14.78 -2.59 -15.57
N ASP A 223 -16.03 -2.55 -16.06
CA ASP A 223 -16.32 -2.38 -17.49
C ASP A 223 -16.31 -0.90 -17.86
N THR A 224 -15.31 -0.50 -18.65
CA THR A 224 -15.16 0.88 -19.11
C THR A 224 -16.01 1.24 -20.34
N SER A 225 -16.75 0.28 -20.92
CA SER A 225 -17.55 0.50 -22.14
C SER A 225 -18.70 1.49 -21.95
N GLN A 226 -19.15 1.68 -20.72
CA GLN A 226 -20.26 2.58 -20.35
C GLN A 226 -19.80 3.98 -19.92
N VAL A 227 -18.49 4.24 -19.92
CA VAL A 227 -17.95 5.55 -19.55
C VAL A 227 -18.16 6.56 -20.67
N ASP A 228 -18.62 7.76 -20.32
CA ASP A 228 -18.75 8.86 -21.29
C ASP A 228 -17.36 9.32 -21.77
N MET A 229 -16.99 8.85 -22.95
CA MET A 229 -15.70 9.17 -23.58
C MET A 229 -15.65 10.58 -24.19
N SER A 230 -16.75 11.34 -24.17
CA SER A 230 -16.75 12.75 -24.58
C SER A 230 -16.27 13.69 -23.49
N ASP A 231 -16.34 13.26 -22.21
CA ASP A 231 -15.75 13.96 -21.08
C ASP A 231 -14.26 13.60 -20.98
N PRO A 232 -13.35 14.57 -21.10
CA PRO A 232 -11.90 14.31 -21.10
C PRO A 232 -11.41 13.68 -19.79
N GLU A 233 -11.94 14.09 -18.64
CA GLU A 233 -11.52 13.55 -17.34
C GLU A 233 -11.97 12.09 -17.19
N LEU A 234 -13.21 11.78 -17.51
CA LEU A 234 -13.73 10.41 -17.43
C LEU A 234 -13.02 9.48 -18.43
N LYS A 235 -12.75 9.98 -19.63
CA LYS A 235 -11.98 9.27 -20.66
C LYS A 235 -10.58 8.90 -20.15
N ASP A 236 -9.86 9.82 -19.54
CA ASP A 236 -8.50 9.60 -19.04
C ASP A 236 -8.50 8.59 -17.88
N ILE A 237 -9.50 8.65 -16.99
CA ILE A 237 -9.71 7.65 -15.94
C ILE A 237 -9.96 6.28 -16.55
N ALA A 238 -10.90 6.16 -17.54
CA ALA A 238 -11.24 4.89 -18.19
C ALA A 238 -10.03 4.26 -18.91
N LYS A 239 -9.24 5.06 -19.62
CA LYS A 239 -7.98 4.60 -20.23
C LYS A 239 -7.00 4.07 -19.20
N THR A 240 -6.87 4.76 -18.06
CA THR A 240 -6.00 4.35 -16.97
C THR A 240 -6.48 3.06 -16.30
N VAL A 241 -7.80 2.90 -16.12
CA VAL A 241 -8.41 1.64 -15.68
C VAL A 241 -8.02 0.49 -16.60
N ASN A 242 -8.10 0.67 -17.92
CA ASN A 242 -7.73 -0.35 -18.91
C ASN A 242 -6.24 -0.72 -18.86
N ILE A 243 -5.35 0.26 -18.57
CA ILE A 243 -3.92 -0.01 -18.30
C ILE A 243 -3.78 -0.89 -17.05
N MET A 244 -4.40 -0.51 -15.93
CA MET A 244 -4.30 -1.25 -14.66
C MET A 244 -4.90 -2.66 -14.76
N GLN A 245 -5.92 -2.84 -15.61
CA GLN A 245 -6.54 -4.15 -15.90
C GLN A 245 -5.80 -4.97 -16.95
N ASN A 246 -4.67 -4.48 -17.45
CA ASN A 246 -3.87 -5.12 -18.51
C ASN A 246 -4.66 -5.35 -19.82
N LYS A 247 -5.69 -4.56 -20.07
CA LYS A 247 -6.50 -4.57 -21.32
C LYS A 247 -5.85 -3.77 -22.45
N THR A 248 -5.06 -2.75 -22.08
CA THR A 248 -4.30 -1.90 -23.00
C THR A 248 -2.88 -1.81 -22.50
N LEU A 249 -1.88 -1.93 -23.38
CA LEU A 249 -0.48 -1.81 -23.00
C LEU A 249 -0.14 -0.37 -22.61
N TYR A 250 0.61 -0.23 -21.53
CA TYR A 250 1.11 1.06 -21.09
C TYR A 250 2.13 1.63 -22.07
N ALA A 251 1.95 2.90 -22.40
CA ALA A 251 2.92 3.72 -23.10
C ALA A 251 2.88 5.13 -22.52
N HIS A 252 3.99 5.87 -22.56
CA HIS A 252 4.07 7.22 -21.99
C HIS A 252 3.05 8.21 -22.60
N GLY A 253 2.56 7.92 -23.81
CA GLY A 253 1.55 8.73 -24.49
C GLY A 253 0.14 8.12 -24.48
N TYR A 254 -0.19 7.15 -23.62
CA TYR A 254 -1.44 6.40 -23.70
C TYR A 254 -2.71 7.27 -23.61
N LEU A 255 -2.66 8.41 -22.94
CA LEU A 255 -3.79 9.34 -22.90
C LEU A 255 -4.06 10.03 -24.24
N LYS A 256 -3.05 10.14 -25.10
CA LYS A 256 -3.16 10.77 -26.42
C LYS A 256 -3.57 9.80 -27.52
N LEU A 257 -3.54 8.51 -27.24
CA LEU A 257 -3.99 7.43 -28.13
C LEU A 257 -5.48 7.17 -27.93
#